data_cb9de8800ecc7099991807e47a55831b
#
_entry.id   cb9de8800ecc7099991807e47a55831b
#
_cell.length_a   1.000
_cell.length_b   1.000
_cell.length_c   1.000
_cell.angle_alpha   90.00
_cell.angle_beta   90.00
_cell.angle_gamma   90.00
#
_symmetry.space_group_name_H-M   'P 1'
#
loop_
_entity.id
_entity.type
_entity.pdbx_description
1 polymer ?
#
loop_
_entity_poly.entity_id
_entity_poly.type
_entity_poly.pdbx_seq_one_letter_code
_entity_poly.pdbx_strand_id
1 'polypeptide(L)'
;AVAERLGARVLRLGANGGKTRALMTGVAAAQGDTLLLLDADLLGLRAEDVAALLAPVLSGRAGASLSLRGNAPRTWRLIGLDYISGERAMPRALLLGREAEILALPRFGFEAWLNDRWLAEGLRVAVVPWPGVASPSKARKRGALRGLLADAAMMGDILRVLPPPRGAAAGRPPARPPRQLSGAPPSSLRRAT
;
A
#
# COMPACT_ATOMS: atom_id res chain seq x y z
N ALA A 1 -1.72 18.26 21.36
CA ALA A 1 -2.25 18.57 20.00
C ALA A 1 -3.61 17.91 19.77
N VAL A 2 -4.24 18.11 18.58
CA VAL A 2 -5.59 17.56 18.31
C VAL A 2 -5.59 16.02 18.42
N ALA A 3 -4.63 15.35 17.81
CA ALA A 3 -4.52 13.88 17.83
C ALA A 3 -4.45 13.31 19.26
N GLU A 4 -3.68 13.92 20.15
CA GLU A 4 -3.58 13.49 21.56
C GLU A 4 -4.92 13.64 22.29
N ARG A 5 -5.65 14.71 22.05
CA ARG A 5 -6.98 14.93 22.65
C ARG A 5 -8.01 13.89 22.20
N LEU A 6 -7.79 13.31 21.02
CA LEU A 6 -8.62 12.25 20.47
C LEU A 6 -8.11 10.84 20.82
N GLY A 7 -7.15 10.73 21.76
CA GLY A 7 -6.64 9.45 22.25
C GLY A 7 -5.59 8.78 21.37
N ALA A 8 -5.11 9.45 20.30
CA ALA A 8 -4.07 8.88 19.46
C ALA A 8 -2.69 8.96 20.16
N ARG A 9 -1.90 7.90 20.04
CA ARG A 9 -0.49 7.92 20.44
C ARG A 9 0.30 8.81 19.49
N VAL A 10 0.93 9.86 20.00
CA VAL A 10 1.71 10.82 19.22
C VAL A 10 3.20 10.62 19.48
N LEU A 11 3.97 10.43 18.40
CA LEU A 11 5.44 10.39 18.43
C LEU A 11 5.96 11.76 17.99
N ARG A 12 6.60 12.50 18.89
CA ARG A 12 7.18 13.81 18.61
C ARG A 12 8.64 13.67 18.21
N LEU A 13 8.98 14.15 17.03
CA LEU A 13 10.37 14.24 16.56
C LEU A 13 10.95 15.56 17.03
N GLY A 14 12.18 15.54 17.57
CA GLY A 14 12.88 16.73 18.08
C GLY A 14 13.23 17.74 16.96
N ALA A 15 13.33 17.28 15.70
CA ALA A 15 13.58 18.09 14.52
C ALA A 15 12.80 17.58 13.33
N ASN A 16 12.53 18.46 12.36
CA ASN A 16 11.89 18.06 11.08
C ASN A 16 12.87 17.26 10.23
N GLY A 17 12.67 15.95 10.15
CA GLY A 17 13.45 15.02 9.34
C GLY A 17 12.76 14.58 8.04
N GLY A 18 11.63 15.22 7.68
CA GLY A 18 10.84 14.86 6.50
C GLY A 18 9.86 13.71 6.71
N LYS A 19 9.02 13.45 5.68
CA LYS A 19 7.96 12.44 5.71
C LYS A 19 8.49 11.04 5.98
N THR A 20 9.54 10.63 5.27
CA THR A 20 10.12 9.27 5.37
C THR A 20 10.64 8.97 6.78
N ARG A 21 11.34 9.92 7.41
CA ARG A 21 11.82 9.74 8.79
C ARG A 21 10.66 9.63 9.79
N ALA A 22 9.66 10.49 9.65
CA ALA A 22 8.47 10.42 10.50
C ALA A 22 7.74 9.08 10.36
N LEU A 23 7.58 8.60 9.13
CA LEU A 23 6.98 7.31 8.83
C LEU A 23 7.77 6.17 9.46
N MET A 24 9.09 6.10 9.27
CA MET A 24 9.93 5.04 9.84
C MET A 24 9.94 5.06 11.37
N THR A 25 9.87 6.25 12.00
CA THR A 25 9.67 6.34 13.46
C THR A 25 8.34 5.70 13.88
N GLY A 26 7.27 5.94 13.11
CA GLY A 26 5.98 5.30 13.34
C GLY A 26 6.02 3.79 13.16
N VAL A 27 6.68 3.29 12.13
CA VAL A 27 6.85 1.85 11.84
C VAL A 27 7.61 1.15 12.97
N ALA A 28 8.69 1.76 13.47
CA ALA A 28 9.46 1.22 14.58
C ALA A 28 8.65 1.13 15.89
N ALA A 29 7.75 2.08 16.12
CA ALA A 29 6.88 2.12 17.30
C ALA A 29 5.59 1.30 17.15
N ALA A 30 5.26 0.84 15.95
CA ALA A 30 4.07 0.04 15.69
C ALA A 30 4.23 -1.38 16.28
N GLN A 31 3.15 -1.90 16.85
CA GLN A 31 3.12 -3.23 17.47
C GLN A 31 2.34 -4.26 16.63
N GLY A 32 1.47 -3.80 15.73
CA GLY A 32 0.66 -4.68 14.89
C GLY A 32 1.47 -5.30 13.75
N ASP A 33 1.02 -6.45 13.28
CA ASP A 33 1.61 -7.16 12.13
C ASP A 33 1.23 -6.54 10.80
N THR A 34 0.12 -5.82 10.76
CA THR A 34 -0.34 -5.06 9.59
C THR A 34 -0.20 -3.57 9.84
N LEU A 35 0.46 -2.87 8.92
CA LEU A 35 0.55 -1.42 8.92
C LEU A 35 -0.57 -0.83 8.07
N LEU A 36 -1.16 0.24 8.56
CA LEU A 36 -2.00 1.16 7.81
C LEU A 36 -1.30 2.52 7.76
N LEU A 37 -0.93 2.96 6.57
CA LEU A 37 -0.37 4.28 6.33
C LEU A 37 -1.48 5.20 5.84
N LEU A 38 -1.57 6.41 6.39
CA LEU A 38 -2.55 7.43 6.01
C LEU A 38 -1.87 8.78 5.98
N ASP A 39 -2.18 9.58 4.96
CA ASP A 39 -1.82 11.00 4.96
C ASP A 39 -2.72 11.76 5.97
N ALA A 40 -2.13 12.68 6.74
CA ALA A 40 -2.83 13.37 7.83
C ALA A 40 -3.78 14.49 7.35
N ASP A 41 -3.82 14.78 6.06
CA ASP A 41 -4.58 15.88 5.47
C ASP A 41 -5.74 15.42 4.57
N LEU A 42 -6.18 14.18 4.73
CA LEU A 42 -7.30 13.62 3.99
C LEU A 42 -8.62 14.31 4.37
N LEU A 43 -9.44 14.56 3.35
CA LEU A 43 -10.79 15.11 3.49
C LEU A 43 -11.81 14.03 3.14
N GLY A 44 -12.87 13.92 3.93
CA GLY A 44 -13.99 13.02 3.69
C GLY A 44 -13.70 11.55 4.04
N LEU A 45 -12.58 11.25 4.72
CA LEU A 45 -12.25 9.88 5.16
C LEU A 45 -13.25 9.41 6.22
N ARG A 46 -13.76 8.19 6.04
CA ARG A 46 -14.69 7.52 6.95
C ARG A 46 -14.12 6.18 7.43
N ALA A 47 -14.70 5.64 8.48
CA ALA A 47 -14.30 4.35 9.05
C ALA A 47 -14.45 3.20 8.02
N GLU A 48 -15.50 3.26 7.19
CA GLU A 48 -15.76 2.26 6.15
C GLU A 48 -14.66 2.25 5.07
N ASP A 49 -14.14 3.41 4.71
CA ASP A 49 -13.03 3.54 3.75
C ASP A 49 -11.77 2.85 4.31
N VAL A 50 -11.46 3.10 5.58
CA VAL A 50 -10.33 2.46 6.29
C VAL A 50 -10.52 0.94 6.36
N ALA A 51 -11.71 0.48 6.75
CA ALA A 51 -12.03 -0.94 6.82
C ALA A 51 -11.91 -1.62 5.45
N ALA A 52 -12.39 -0.98 4.38
CA ALA A 52 -12.28 -1.47 3.01
C ALA A 52 -10.81 -1.60 2.56
N LEU A 53 -9.94 -0.66 2.96
CA LEU A 53 -8.50 -0.71 2.63
C LEU A 53 -7.79 -1.84 3.35
N LEU A 54 -8.13 -2.10 4.61
CA LEU A 54 -7.54 -3.17 5.41
C LEU A 54 -8.03 -4.57 5.03
N ALA A 55 -9.29 -4.71 4.64
CA ALA A 55 -9.95 -6.00 4.43
C ALA A 55 -9.22 -6.97 3.46
N PRO A 56 -8.66 -6.56 2.31
CA PRO A 56 -7.92 -7.45 1.43
C PRO A 56 -6.69 -8.07 2.09
N VAL A 57 -5.94 -7.28 2.88
CA VAL A 57 -4.72 -7.72 3.56
C VAL A 57 -5.06 -8.61 4.75
N LEU A 58 -5.98 -8.18 5.61
CA LEU A 58 -6.37 -8.96 6.80
C LEU A 58 -7.01 -10.30 6.45
N SER A 59 -7.69 -10.39 5.31
CA SER A 59 -8.28 -11.67 4.83
C SER A 59 -7.31 -12.53 4.04
N GLY A 60 -6.06 -12.11 3.82
CA GLY A 60 -5.09 -12.82 3.00
C GLY A 60 -5.40 -12.84 1.49
N ARG A 61 -6.43 -12.12 1.02
CA ARG A 61 -6.78 -12.03 -0.41
C ARG A 61 -5.75 -11.23 -1.22
N ALA A 62 -5.03 -10.32 -0.57
CA ALA A 62 -3.94 -9.56 -1.15
C ALA A 62 -2.78 -9.45 -0.16
N GLY A 63 -1.55 -9.32 -0.68
CA GLY A 63 -0.36 -9.08 0.13
C GLY A 63 -0.23 -7.61 0.54
N ALA A 64 -0.86 -6.70 -0.21
CA ALA A 64 -0.93 -5.29 0.10
C ALA A 64 -2.18 -4.65 -0.51
N SER A 65 -2.56 -3.47 -0.07
CA SER A 65 -3.62 -2.68 -0.67
C SER A 65 -3.25 -1.20 -0.72
N LEU A 66 -3.83 -0.47 -1.67
CA LEU A 66 -3.69 0.98 -1.79
C LEU A 66 -5.03 1.62 -2.16
N SER A 67 -5.22 2.88 -1.78
CA SER A 67 -6.42 3.63 -2.11
C SER A 67 -6.37 4.22 -3.52
N LEU A 68 -7.53 4.37 -4.16
CA LEU A 68 -7.74 5.18 -5.35
C LEU A 68 -8.72 6.30 -5.01
N ARG A 69 -8.20 7.49 -4.73
CA ARG A 69 -8.99 8.64 -4.27
C ARG A 69 -9.84 9.24 -5.38
N GLY A 70 -10.95 9.85 -4.98
CA GLY A 70 -11.86 10.51 -5.92
C GLY A 70 -11.24 11.67 -6.72
N ASN A 71 -10.25 12.36 -6.15
CA ASN A 71 -9.52 13.44 -6.79
C ASN A 71 -8.12 13.03 -7.31
N ALA A 72 -7.83 11.74 -7.45
CA ALA A 72 -6.64 11.27 -8.14
C ALA A 72 -6.60 11.78 -9.59
N PRO A 73 -5.42 12.00 -10.19
CA PRO A 73 -5.28 12.42 -11.58
C PRO A 73 -6.12 11.56 -12.54
N ARG A 74 -6.74 12.18 -13.56
CA ARG A 74 -7.64 11.47 -14.48
C ARG A 74 -6.98 10.26 -15.14
N THR A 75 -5.70 10.38 -15.51
CA THR A 75 -4.91 9.29 -16.09
C THR A 75 -4.80 8.10 -15.14
N TRP A 76 -4.59 8.32 -13.85
CA TRP A 76 -4.48 7.28 -12.84
C TRP A 76 -5.82 6.62 -12.54
N ARG A 77 -6.89 7.43 -12.52
CA ARG A 77 -8.26 6.89 -12.40
C ARG A 77 -8.63 6.03 -13.61
N LEU A 78 -8.15 6.40 -14.82
CA LEU A 78 -8.41 5.64 -16.04
C LEU A 78 -7.68 4.28 -16.03
N ILE A 79 -6.44 4.25 -15.54
CA ILE A 79 -5.69 2.99 -15.37
C ILE A 79 -6.05 2.22 -14.10
N GLY A 80 -6.91 2.81 -13.24
CA GLY A 80 -7.37 2.18 -12.00
C GLY A 80 -6.30 2.07 -10.91
N LEU A 81 -5.25 2.93 -10.92
CA LEU A 81 -4.14 2.84 -9.98
C LEU A 81 -3.63 4.24 -9.60
N ASP A 82 -3.63 4.58 -8.31
CA ASP A 82 -2.95 5.77 -7.77
C ASP A 82 -1.55 5.38 -7.28
N TYR A 83 -0.59 5.40 -8.19
CA TYR A 83 0.78 4.91 -7.96
C TYR A 83 1.51 5.59 -6.81
N ILE A 84 1.15 6.84 -6.49
CA ILE A 84 1.75 7.61 -5.39
C ILE A 84 0.79 7.82 -4.23
N SER A 85 -0.31 7.08 -4.16
CA SER A 85 -1.18 7.13 -2.98
C SER A 85 -0.36 6.88 -1.72
N GLY A 86 -0.51 7.75 -0.73
CA GLY A 86 0.07 7.59 0.60
C GLY A 86 -0.74 6.63 1.49
N GLU A 87 -1.97 6.32 1.08
CA GLU A 87 -2.87 5.46 1.85
C GLU A 87 -2.70 4.01 1.42
N ARG A 88 -2.10 3.22 2.31
CA ARG A 88 -1.67 1.84 2.02
C ARG A 88 -1.86 0.95 3.24
N ALA A 89 -2.21 -0.31 3.02
CA ALA A 89 -2.13 -1.34 4.04
C ALA A 89 -1.22 -2.48 3.56
N MET A 90 -0.38 -3.00 4.47
CA MET A 90 0.60 -4.03 4.17
C MET A 90 1.11 -4.71 5.44
N PRO A 91 1.72 -5.91 5.35
CA PRO A 91 2.46 -6.49 6.46
C PRO A 91 3.62 -5.61 6.91
N ARG A 92 3.77 -5.42 8.22
CA ARG A 92 4.88 -4.66 8.82
C ARG A 92 6.24 -5.25 8.45
N ALA A 93 6.33 -6.55 8.31
CA ALA A 93 7.55 -7.27 7.94
C ALA A 93 8.20 -6.77 6.63
N LEU A 94 7.43 -6.18 5.72
CA LEU A 94 7.95 -5.61 4.47
C LEU A 94 8.91 -4.43 4.68
N LEU A 95 8.82 -3.73 5.80
CA LEU A 95 9.63 -2.54 6.10
C LEU A 95 10.71 -2.81 7.14
N LEU A 96 10.58 -3.87 7.95
CA LEU A 96 11.54 -4.20 9.00
C LEU A 96 12.90 -4.61 8.41
N GLY A 97 13.99 -4.11 9.05
CA GLY A 97 15.35 -4.38 8.61
C GLY A 97 15.79 -3.61 7.36
N ARG A 98 14.96 -2.67 6.87
CA ARG A 98 15.23 -1.86 5.68
C ARG A 98 15.31 -0.36 5.97
N GLU A 99 15.44 -0.01 7.25
CA GLU A 99 15.38 1.37 7.73
C GLU A 99 16.44 2.25 7.06
N ALA A 100 17.68 1.75 6.95
CA ALA A 100 18.79 2.49 6.35
C ALA A 100 18.56 2.75 4.86
N GLU A 101 18.08 1.74 4.12
CA GLU A 101 17.72 1.83 2.71
C GLU A 101 16.61 2.87 2.50
N ILE A 102 15.54 2.79 3.28
CA ILE A 102 14.37 3.67 3.19
C ILE A 102 14.73 5.12 3.55
N LEU A 103 15.54 5.33 4.58
CA LEU A 103 15.96 6.66 5.01
C LEU A 103 16.92 7.34 4.02
N ALA A 104 17.62 6.58 3.18
CA ALA A 104 18.48 7.10 2.12
C ALA A 104 17.69 7.54 0.86
N LEU A 105 16.40 7.19 0.76
CA LEU A 105 15.59 7.54 -0.40
C LEU A 105 15.42 9.06 -0.57
N PRO A 106 15.42 9.57 -1.82
CA PRO A 106 15.11 10.96 -2.09
C PRO A 106 13.66 11.29 -1.72
N ARG A 107 13.31 12.58 -1.73
CA ARG A 107 11.92 13.03 -1.54
C ARG A 107 10.99 12.28 -2.49
N PHE A 108 9.83 11.82 -1.98
CA PHE A 108 8.84 11.02 -2.70
C PHE A 108 9.34 9.64 -3.19
N GLY A 109 10.55 9.23 -2.80
CA GLY A 109 11.10 7.93 -3.19
C GLY A 109 10.46 6.75 -2.46
N PHE A 110 9.85 6.96 -1.31
CA PHE A 110 9.26 5.87 -0.50
C PHE A 110 8.14 5.13 -1.22
N GLU A 111 7.19 5.86 -1.80
CA GLU A 111 6.05 5.26 -2.49
C GLU A 111 6.51 4.48 -3.74
N ALA A 112 7.47 5.01 -4.50
CA ALA A 112 8.05 4.33 -5.65
C ALA A 112 8.82 3.07 -5.24
N TRP A 113 9.72 3.20 -4.25
CA TRP A 113 10.46 2.08 -3.69
C TRP A 113 9.55 0.95 -3.20
N LEU A 114 8.47 1.31 -2.51
CA LEU A 114 7.52 0.35 -1.99
C LEU A 114 6.78 -0.40 -3.10
N ASN A 115 6.40 0.30 -4.18
CA ASN A 115 5.78 -0.31 -5.35
C ASN A 115 6.73 -1.30 -6.03
N ASP A 116 8.00 -0.90 -6.24
CA ASP A 116 9.02 -1.78 -6.82
C ASP A 116 9.24 -3.01 -5.94
N ARG A 117 9.21 -2.82 -4.63
CA ARG A 117 9.33 -3.91 -3.67
C ARG A 117 8.17 -4.90 -3.75
N TRP A 118 6.94 -4.40 -3.83
CA TRP A 118 5.76 -5.25 -3.99
C TRP A 118 5.80 -6.04 -5.29
N LEU A 119 6.27 -5.43 -6.37
CA LEU A 119 6.46 -6.11 -7.66
C LEU A 119 7.55 -7.18 -7.59
N ALA A 120 8.69 -6.86 -6.99
CA ALA A 120 9.82 -7.80 -6.85
C ALA A 120 9.45 -9.04 -6.00
N GLU A 121 8.63 -8.84 -4.98
CA GLU A 121 8.13 -9.93 -4.12
C GLU A 121 6.90 -10.65 -4.70
N GLY A 122 6.43 -10.24 -5.88
CA GLY A 122 5.26 -10.85 -6.54
C GLY A 122 3.96 -10.69 -5.75
N LEU A 123 3.85 -9.64 -4.93
CA LEU A 123 2.67 -9.42 -4.10
C LEU A 123 1.45 -9.11 -4.96
N ARG A 124 0.33 -9.75 -4.62
CA ARG A 124 -0.98 -9.32 -5.12
C ARG A 124 -1.37 -8.04 -4.42
N VAL A 125 -1.58 -6.97 -5.17
CA VAL A 125 -1.99 -5.66 -4.65
C VAL A 125 -3.47 -5.42 -4.96
N ALA A 126 -4.26 -5.09 -3.94
CA ALA A 126 -5.64 -4.68 -4.09
C ALA A 126 -5.73 -3.15 -4.21
N VAL A 127 -6.42 -2.66 -5.23
CA VAL A 127 -6.77 -1.24 -5.37
C VAL A 127 -8.18 -1.02 -4.84
N VAL A 128 -8.32 -0.14 -3.84
CA VAL A 128 -9.60 0.12 -3.17
C VAL A 128 -10.09 1.52 -3.53
N PRO A 129 -11.22 1.64 -4.25
CA PRO A 129 -11.78 2.94 -4.61
C PRO A 129 -12.26 3.72 -3.39
N TRP A 130 -11.84 4.99 -3.28
CA TRP A 130 -12.24 5.95 -2.26
C TRP A 130 -12.85 7.20 -2.93
N PRO A 131 -14.03 7.10 -3.55
CA PRO A 131 -14.60 8.19 -4.34
C PRO A 131 -14.94 9.44 -3.52
N GLY A 132 -15.25 9.27 -2.23
CA GLY A 132 -15.56 10.34 -1.29
C GLY A 132 -14.33 10.96 -0.62
N VAL A 133 -13.14 10.38 -0.81
CA VAL A 133 -11.92 10.84 -0.14
C VAL A 133 -11.06 11.66 -1.10
N ALA A 134 -10.54 12.77 -0.61
CA ALA A 134 -9.66 13.66 -1.35
C ALA A 134 -8.50 14.12 -0.47
N SER A 135 -7.33 14.39 -1.07
CA SER A 135 -6.32 15.21 -0.42
C SER A 135 -6.36 16.63 -0.98
N PRO A 136 -6.04 17.66 -0.15
CA PRO A 136 -5.99 19.05 -0.61
C PRO A 136 -5.03 19.18 -1.80
N SER A 137 -5.49 19.83 -2.88
CA SER A 137 -4.66 20.00 -4.08
C SER A 137 -3.39 20.79 -3.75
N LYS A 138 -2.26 20.41 -4.36
CA LYS A 138 -0.97 21.13 -4.22
C LYS A 138 -1.08 22.58 -4.66
N ALA A 139 -1.97 22.90 -5.60
CA ALA A 139 -2.27 24.26 -6.04
C ALA A 139 -2.77 25.14 -4.90
N ARG A 140 -3.57 24.58 -3.98
CA ARG A 140 -4.09 25.30 -2.79
C ARG A 140 -3.01 25.52 -1.73
N LYS A 141 -1.98 24.65 -1.69
CA LYS A 141 -0.87 24.73 -0.70
C LYS A 141 0.29 25.63 -1.14
N ARG A 142 0.53 25.83 -2.45
CA ARG A 142 1.76 26.46 -2.99
C ARG A 142 1.54 27.47 -4.12
N GLY A 143 0.28 27.83 -4.43
CA GLY A 143 -0.06 28.60 -5.63
C GLY A 143 -0.16 27.70 -6.88
N ALA A 144 -1.13 27.99 -7.74
CA ALA A 144 -1.55 27.11 -8.85
C ALA A 144 -0.40 26.75 -9.82
N LEU A 145 0.48 27.70 -10.14
CA LEU A 145 1.56 27.50 -11.12
C LEU A 145 2.69 26.59 -10.59
N ARG A 146 3.09 26.77 -9.32
CA ARG A 146 4.12 25.93 -8.69
C ARG A 146 3.60 24.52 -8.43
N GLY A 147 2.32 24.36 -8.15
CA GLY A 147 1.68 23.06 -8.02
C GLY A 147 1.68 22.28 -9.32
N LEU A 148 1.34 22.92 -10.44
CA LEU A 148 1.34 22.31 -11.78
C LEU A 148 2.73 21.85 -12.23
N LEU A 149 3.77 22.70 -12.01
CA LEU A 149 5.15 22.34 -12.33
C LEU A 149 5.66 21.18 -11.47
N ALA A 150 5.31 21.17 -10.17
CA ALA A 150 5.69 20.07 -9.28
C ALA A 150 4.99 18.75 -9.67
N ASP A 151 3.74 18.81 -10.13
CA ASP A 151 3.02 17.63 -10.61
C ASP A 151 3.57 17.11 -11.95
N ALA A 152 3.98 18.00 -12.86
CA ALA A 152 4.62 17.64 -14.13
C ALA A 152 6.01 17.00 -13.92
N ALA A 153 6.83 17.58 -13.04
CA ALA A 153 8.14 17.02 -12.69
C ALA A 153 8.00 15.63 -12.06
N MET A 154 7.08 15.47 -11.12
CA MET A 154 6.79 14.21 -10.48
C MET A 154 6.29 13.16 -11.49
N MET A 155 5.43 13.54 -12.44
CA MET A 155 4.97 12.66 -13.50
C MET A 155 6.13 12.22 -14.40
N GLY A 156 7.04 13.13 -14.72
CA GLY A 156 8.26 12.82 -15.48
C GLY A 156 9.14 11.79 -14.77
N ASP A 157 9.31 11.90 -13.46
CA ASP A 157 10.12 10.97 -12.67
C ASP A 157 9.45 9.60 -12.56
N ILE A 158 8.13 9.56 -12.41
CA ILE A 158 7.35 8.31 -12.40
C ILE A 158 7.43 7.60 -13.76
N LEU A 159 7.28 8.34 -14.87
CA LEU A 159 7.36 7.76 -16.21
C LEU A 159 8.75 7.21 -16.57
N ARG A 160 9.81 7.74 -15.95
CA ARG A 160 11.17 7.21 -16.12
C ARG A 160 11.41 5.90 -15.38
N VAL A 161 10.66 5.65 -14.32
CA VAL A 161 10.80 4.46 -13.44
C VAL A 161 9.80 3.36 -13.81
N LEU A 162 8.69 3.69 -14.48
CA LEU A 162 7.72 2.70 -14.94
C LEU A 162 8.33 1.86 -16.08
N PRO A 163 8.43 0.52 -15.93
CA PRO A 163 8.66 -0.33 -17.07
C PRO A 163 7.52 -0.12 -18.09
N PRO A 164 7.79 -0.20 -19.41
CA PRO A 164 6.76 -0.08 -20.42
C PRO A 164 5.64 -1.09 -20.13
N PRO A 165 4.36 -0.76 -20.41
CA PRO A 165 3.25 -1.66 -20.15
C PRO A 165 3.51 -2.96 -20.89
N ARG A 166 3.75 -4.03 -20.15
CA ARG A 166 3.81 -5.38 -20.72
C ARG A 166 2.42 -5.63 -21.28
N GLY A 167 2.35 -5.74 -22.60
CA GLY A 167 1.11 -6.08 -23.30
C GLY A 167 0.42 -7.22 -22.59
N ALA A 168 -0.91 -7.15 -22.46
CA ALA A 168 -1.76 -8.12 -21.80
C ALA A 168 -1.42 -9.53 -22.29
N ALA A 169 -0.52 -10.20 -21.62
CA ALA A 169 -0.28 -11.61 -21.82
C ALA A 169 -1.50 -12.33 -21.25
N ALA A 170 -2.26 -12.92 -22.16
CA ALA A 170 -3.43 -13.72 -21.89
C ALA A 170 -3.22 -14.63 -20.68
N GLY A 171 -4.16 -14.56 -19.74
CA GLY A 171 -4.14 -15.29 -18.51
C GLY A 171 -3.85 -16.77 -18.67
N ARG A 172 -2.76 -17.21 -18.09
CA ARG A 172 -2.52 -18.63 -17.85
C ARG A 172 -3.42 -19.02 -16.67
N PRO A 173 -4.32 -20.00 -16.84
CA PRO A 173 -5.17 -20.42 -15.73
C PRO A 173 -4.30 -20.97 -14.59
N PRO A 174 -4.72 -20.82 -13.32
CA PRO A 174 -3.98 -21.32 -12.18
C PRO A 174 -3.80 -22.83 -12.29
N ALA A 175 -2.58 -23.29 -12.02
CA ALA A 175 -2.26 -24.72 -11.98
C ALA A 175 -3.20 -25.43 -10.99
N ARG A 176 -3.80 -26.53 -11.43
CA ARG A 176 -4.64 -27.41 -10.59
C ARG A 176 -3.83 -27.87 -9.37
N PRO A 177 -4.41 -27.85 -8.17
CA PRO A 177 -3.78 -28.45 -7.01
C PRO A 177 -3.55 -29.96 -7.24
N PRO A 178 -2.49 -30.54 -6.66
CA PRO A 178 -2.21 -31.95 -6.81
C PRO A 178 -3.38 -32.77 -6.26
N ARG A 179 -3.81 -33.77 -7.05
CA ARG A 179 -4.82 -34.73 -6.66
C ARG A 179 -4.37 -35.44 -5.37
N GLN A 180 -5.16 -35.29 -4.31
CA GLN A 180 -5.03 -36.14 -3.13
C GLN A 180 -5.38 -37.58 -3.54
N LEU A 181 -4.36 -38.44 -3.50
CA LEU A 181 -4.58 -39.90 -3.60
C LEU A 181 -5.27 -40.34 -2.31
N SER A 182 -6.55 -40.66 -2.42
CA SER A 182 -7.29 -41.32 -1.36
C SER A 182 -6.71 -42.72 -1.14
N GLY A 183 -5.94 -42.87 -0.07
CA GLY A 183 -5.53 -44.17 0.42
C GLY A 183 -6.73 -44.90 1.01
N ALA A 184 -7.11 -46.01 0.42
CA ALA A 184 -8.06 -46.95 0.95
C ALA A 184 -7.53 -47.54 2.28
N PRO A 185 -8.38 -47.79 3.28
CA PRO A 185 -7.95 -48.50 4.50
C PRO A 185 -7.74 -49.99 4.25
N PRO A 186 -6.75 -50.63 4.91
CA PRO A 186 -6.57 -52.05 4.78
C PRO A 186 -7.70 -52.78 5.57
N SER A 187 -8.43 -53.61 4.85
CA SER A 187 -9.36 -54.58 5.39
C SER A 187 -8.60 -55.77 6.00
N SER A 188 -9.18 -56.33 7.05
CA SER A 188 -8.97 -57.63 7.64
C SER A 188 -8.05 -57.75 8.85
N LEU A 189 -8.68 -57.81 10.01
CA LEU A 189 -8.34 -58.75 11.06
C LEU A 189 -9.60 -59.53 11.44
N ARG A 190 -9.73 -60.73 10.81
CA ARG A 190 -10.66 -61.76 11.27
C ARG A 190 -10.18 -62.30 12.59
N ARG A 191 -11.09 -62.35 13.59
CA ARG A 191 -10.95 -63.12 14.81
C ARG A 191 -11.09 -64.62 14.47
N ALA A 192 -10.21 -65.45 14.98
CA ALA A 192 -10.42 -66.85 15.20
C ALA A 192 -10.13 -67.22 16.67
N THR A 193 -11.16 -67.71 17.31
CA THR A 193 -11.25 -68.53 18.54
C THR A 193 -10.22 -68.29 19.61
#